data_804646c43fb1273aa27e55fff894149b
#
_entry.id   804646c43fb1273aa27e55fff894149b
#
_cell.length_a   1.000
_cell.length_b   1.000
_cell.length_c   1.000
_cell.angle_alpha   90.00
_cell.angle_beta   90.00
_cell.angle_gamma   90.00
#
_symmetry.space_group_name_H-M   'P 1'
#
loop_
_entity.id
_entity.type
_entity.pdbx_description
1 polymer ?
#
loop_
_entity_poly.entity_id
_entity_poly.type
_entity_poly.pdbx_seq_one_letter_code
_entity_poly.pdbx_strand_id
1 'polypeptide(L)'
;MPSTLIHVSLALLLAAGLLGTEFDGRSVLVVAAATAVPDLDVALEPVLSGAHRSVGHNFVLPGLVLLALAADLRRGPDSLLHRRYGDRGVTLAFTAVVCLVGAGIVPDLVVGGINAFYPLHDAFYTVDGRLFYSTDRGWVQTFVDLSPDDPEPQRTTSNFDFRTVLDAEPTLGVEDSGGGSGEAGGGGGSQRVERLFPVAMTGFRAWLLPLAAFVTGTRLWRARRSANAGVDGGDRA
;
A
#
# COMPACT_ATOMS: atom_id res chain seq x y z
N MET A 1 -6.29 -5.45 8.11
CA MET A 1 -5.78 -4.60 7.01
C MET A 1 -4.39 -4.11 7.35
N PRO A 2 -3.45 -3.97 6.40
CA PRO A 2 -2.26 -3.18 6.63
C PRO A 2 -2.69 -1.71 6.83
N SER A 3 -2.05 -1.01 7.77
CA SER A 3 -2.28 0.42 7.95
C SER A 3 -1.40 1.23 7.01
N THR A 4 -1.75 2.48 6.71
CA THR A 4 -0.90 3.42 5.95
C THR A 4 0.53 3.45 6.48
N LEU A 5 0.73 3.33 7.81
CA LEU A 5 2.07 3.27 8.40
C LEU A 5 2.85 2.03 7.95
N ILE A 6 2.20 0.89 7.79
CA ILE A 6 2.83 -0.33 7.29
C ILE A 6 3.18 -0.18 5.80
N HIS A 7 2.27 0.38 5.00
CA HIS A 7 2.53 0.67 3.59
C HIS A 7 3.73 1.61 3.42
N VAL A 8 3.75 2.72 4.14
CA VAL A 8 4.87 3.67 4.11
C VAL A 8 6.18 3.02 4.61
N SER A 9 6.13 2.21 5.68
CA SER A 9 7.32 1.51 6.18
C SER A 9 7.91 0.58 5.13
N LEU A 10 7.08 -0.22 4.46
CA LEU A 10 7.50 -1.11 3.39
C LEU A 10 8.05 -0.33 2.19
N ALA A 11 7.38 0.77 1.81
CA ALA A 11 7.83 1.65 0.74
C ALA A 11 9.21 2.26 1.01
N LEU A 12 9.46 2.71 2.23
CA LEU A 12 10.76 3.27 2.61
C LEU A 12 11.88 2.22 2.61
N LEU A 13 11.58 0.97 2.96
CA LEU A 13 12.53 -0.13 2.83
C LEU A 13 12.86 -0.41 1.36
N LEU A 14 11.86 -0.46 0.49
CA LEU A 14 12.06 -0.62 -0.96
C LEU A 14 12.85 0.56 -1.54
N ALA A 15 12.46 1.80 -1.22
CA ALA A 15 13.15 3.00 -1.69
C ALA A 15 14.60 3.07 -1.21
N ALA A 16 14.89 2.65 0.02
CA ALA A 16 16.26 2.57 0.53
C ALA A 16 17.15 1.61 -0.29
N GLY A 17 16.56 0.54 -0.83
CA GLY A 17 17.25 -0.35 -1.76
C GLY A 17 17.42 0.23 -3.17
N LEU A 18 16.35 0.83 -3.71
CA LEU A 18 16.29 1.28 -5.11
C LEU A 18 17.04 2.59 -5.38
N LEU A 19 16.99 3.56 -4.46
CA LEU A 19 17.57 4.90 -4.68
C LEU A 19 19.06 4.99 -4.38
N GLY A 20 19.66 4.00 -3.73
CA GLY A 20 21.09 4.00 -3.47
C GLY A 20 21.56 5.30 -2.79
N THR A 21 22.44 6.05 -3.46
CA THR A 21 23.00 7.34 -2.97
C THR A 21 22.00 8.50 -3.06
N GLU A 22 20.94 8.37 -3.83
CA GLU A 22 19.89 9.38 -4.00
C GLU A 22 18.83 9.37 -2.89
N PHE A 23 18.97 8.44 -1.92
CA PHE A 23 18.07 8.34 -0.78
C PHE A 23 18.34 9.46 0.23
N ASP A 24 17.47 10.47 0.24
CA ASP A 24 17.54 11.64 1.14
C ASP A 24 16.14 12.01 1.70
N GLY A 25 16.07 13.11 2.47
CA GLY A 25 14.82 13.54 3.09
C GLY A 25 13.71 13.90 2.07
N ARG A 26 14.07 14.38 0.87
CA ARG A 26 13.10 14.70 -0.19
C ARG A 26 12.55 13.42 -0.81
N SER A 27 13.43 12.45 -1.09
CA SER A 27 13.00 11.15 -1.63
C SER A 27 12.11 10.39 -0.64
N VAL A 28 12.43 10.43 0.65
CA VAL A 28 11.58 9.86 1.71
C VAL A 28 10.18 10.48 1.69
N LEU A 29 10.09 11.82 1.61
CA LEU A 29 8.80 12.50 1.58
C LEU A 29 7.98 12.15 0.33
N VAL A 30 8.61 12.15 -0.85
CA VAL A 30 7.93 11.82 -2.12
C VAL A 30 7.41 10.38 -2.11
N VAL A 31 8.24 9.43 -1.69
CA VAL A 31 7.86 8.01 -1.64
C VAL A 31 6.75 7.78 -0.60
N ALA A 32 6.89 8.35 0.60
CA ALA A 32 5.87 8.23 1.64
C ALA A 32 4.53 8.83 1.20
N ALA A 33 4.55 10.02 0.60
CA ALA A 33 3.35 10.67 0.08
C ALA A 33 2.70 9.85 -1.04
N ALA A 34 3.48 9.39 -2.03
CA ALA A 34 2.96 8.59 -3.14
C ALA A 34 2.32 7.29 -2.64
N THR A 35 2.93 6.62 -1.65
CA THR A 35 2.42 5.36 -1.10
C THR A 35 1.17 5.56 -0.23
N ALA A 36 1.01 6.74 0.40
CA ALA A 36 -0.16 7.06 1.21
C ALA A 36 -1.38 7.53 0.38
N VAL A 37 -1.17 7.91 -0.91
CA VAL A 37 -2.27 8.39 -1.78
C VAL A 37 -3.43 7.41 -1.90
N PRO A 38 -3.22 6.09 -2.11
CA PRO A 38 -4.33 5.15 -2.20
C PRO A 38 -5.27 5.19 -0.99
N ASP A 39 -4.72 5.28 0.22
CA ASP A 39 -5.48 5.25 1.46
C ASP A 39 -6.38 6.50 1.65
N LEU A 40 -6.20 7.54 0.84
CA LEU A 40 -7.08 8.70 0.84
C LEU A 40 -8.48 8.38 0.28
N ASP A 41 -8.64 7.24 -0.40
CA ASP A 41 -9.93 6.79 -0.93
C ASP A 41 -10.95 6.53 0.19
N VAL A 42 -10.50 6.27 1.42
CA VAL A 42 -11.36 6.16 2.60
C VAL A 42 -12.19 7.44 2.83
N ALA A 43 -11.67 8.60 2.45
CA ALA A 43 -12.38 9.87 2.59
C ALA A 43 -13.56 10.00 1.60
N LEU A 44 -13.61 9.18 0.56
CA LEU A 44 -14.69 9.14 -0.42
C LEU A 44 -15.83 8.20 0.00
N GLU A 45 -15.61 7.33 0.97
CA GLU A 45 -16.58 6.32 1.42
C GLU A 45 -17.97 6.91 1.78
N PRO A 46 -18.06 8.09 2.45
CA PRO A 46 -19.35 8.69 2.80
C PRO A 46 -20.21 9.11 1.58
N VAL A 47 -19.60 9.28 0.41
CA VAL A 47 -20.26 9.73 -0.83
C VAL A 47 -20.26 8.68 -1.92
N LEU A 48 -19.38 7.70 -1.85
CA LEU A 48 -19.23 6.61 -2.81
C LEU A 48 -18.99 5.30 -2.05
N SER A 49 -20.06 4.54 -1.84
CA SER A 49 -19.98 3.22 -1.21
C SER A 49 -19.03 2.31 -1.96
N GLY A 50 -18.18 1.57 -1.25
CA GLY A 50 -17.14 0.74 -1.85
C GLY A 50 -15.97 1.51 -2.47
N ALA A 51 -15.82 2.82 -2.17
CA ALA A 51 -14.69 3.61 -2.65
C ALA A 51 -13.36 3.10 -2.09
N HIS A 52 -13.35 2.71 -0.83
CA HIS A 52 -12.16 2.16 -0.18
C HIS A 52 -11.73 0.86 -0.87
N ARG A 53 -10.45 0.79 -1.23
CA ARG A 53 -9.83 -0.29 -2.02
C ARG A 53 -10.34 -0.42 -3.47
N SER A 54 -11.00 0.63 -3.97
CA SER A 54 -11.41 0.72 -5.37
C SER A 54 -10.77 1.94 -6.06
N VAL A 55 -11.02 3.14 -5.55
CA VAL A 55 -10.63 4.39 -6.23
C VAL A 55 -9.11 4.59 -6.21
N GLY A 56 -8.48 4.40 -5.06
CA GLY A 56 -7.02 4.55 -4.88
C GLY A 56 -6.25 3.25 -5.10
N HIS A 57 -6.83 2.11 -4.74
CA HIS A 57 -6.19 0.80 -4.73
C HIS A 57 -6.46 -0.01 -6.00
N ASN A 58 -6.12 0.56 -7.16
CA ASN A 58 -6.24 -0.11 -8.46
C ASN A 58 -4.96 0.04 -9.28
N PHE A 59 -4.79 -0.78 -10.32
CA PHE A 59 -3.64 -0.72 -11.22
C PHE A 59 -3.81 0.28 -12.36
N VAL A 60 -5.01 0.82 -12.56
CA VAL A 60 -5.29 1.80 -13.62
C VAL A 60 -4.55 3.11 -13.33
N LEU A 61 -4.60 3.58 -12.08
CA LEU A 61 -3.95 4.84 -11.67
C LEU A 61 -2.43 4.80 -11.86
N PRO A 62 -1.67 3.86 -11.27
CA PRO A 62 -0.22 3.77 -11.53
C PRO A 62 0.10 3.48 -12.99
N GLY A 63 -0.74 2.74 -13.72
CA GLY A 63 -0.60 2.53 -15.15
C GLY A 63 -0.67 3.82 -15.95
N LEU A 64 -1.62 4.70 -15.65
CA LEU A 64 -1.72 6.03 -16.27
C LEU A 64 -0.51 6.91 -15.92
N VAL A 65 -0.02 6.87 -14.69
CA VAL A 65 1.20 7.58 -14.29
C VAL A 65 2.40 7.08 -15.09
N LEU A 66 2.57 5.76 -15.22
CA LEU A 66 3.65 5.17 -16.03
C LEU A 66 3.54 5.56 -17.50
N LEU A 67 2.33 5.58 -18.08
CA LEU A 67 2.12 6.04 -19.44
C LEU A 67 2.49 7.51 -19.63
N ALA A 68 2.11 8.37 -18.66
CA ALA A 68 2.47 9.78 -18.68
C ALA A 68 3.98 9.99 -18.57
N LEU A 69 4.67 9.26 -17.67
CA LEU A 69 6.13 9.27 -17.54
C LEU A 69 6.80 8.81 -18.84
N ALA A 70 6.34 7.70 -19.43
CA ALA A 70 6.87 7.18 -20.66
C ALA A 70 6.67 8.15 -21.84
N ALA A 71 5.49 8.80 -21.93
CA ALA A 71 5.19 9.79 -22.94
C ALA A 71 6.08 11.04 -22.80
N ASP A 72 6.33 11.50 -21.57
CA ASP A 72 7.23 12.62 -21.32
C ASP A 72 8.68 12.27 -21.66
N LEU A 73 9.17 11.11 -21.21
CA LEU A 73 10.55 10.68 -21.46
C LEU A 73 10.85 10.38 -22.94
N ARG A 74 9.82 10.02 -23.76
CA ARG A 74 9.98 9.90 -25.23
C ARG A 74 10.38 11.21 -25.91
N ARG A 75 10.22 12.35 -25.24
CA ARG A 75 10.68 13.66 -25.74
C ARG A 75 12.20 13.84 -25.60
N GLY A 76 12.90 12.86 -25.03
CA GLY A 76 14.34 12.92 -24.82
C GLY A 76 14.79 14.13 -24.00
N PRO A 77 15.73 14.97 -24.52
CA PRO A 77 16.22 16.14 -23.80
C PRO A 77 15.11 17.18 -23.48
N ASP A 78 14.00 17.16 -24.18
CA ASP A 78 12.86 18.05 -23.97
C ASP A 78 11.82 17.51 -22.95
N SER A 79 12.09 16.35 -22.33
CA SER A 79 11.27 15.82 -21.24
C SER A 79 11.16 16.84 -20.12
N LEU A 80 9.92 17.11 -19.68
CA LEU A 80 9.64 18.05 -18.59
C LEU A 80 10.25 17.57 -17.28
N LEU A 81 10.15 16.27 -17.00
CA LEU A 81 10.70 15.66 -15.81
C LEU A 81 12.22 15.78 -15.77
N HIS A 82 12.88 15.42 -16.87
CA HIS A 82 14.33 15.48 -16.98
C HIS A 82 14.85 16.93 -16.92
N ARG A 83 14.22 17.87 -17.63
CA ARG A 83 14.59 19.30 -17.61
C ARG A 83 14.43 19.93 -16.24
N ARG A 84 13.42 19.52 -15.46
CA ARG A 84 13.10 20.13 -14.17
C ARG A 84 13.86 19.52 -13.00
N TYR A 85 14.15 18.21 -13.06
CA TYR A 85 14.67 17.44 -11.92
C TYR A 85 15.88 16.56 -12.27
N GLY A 86 16.30 16.49 -13.55
CA GLY A 86 17.40 15.67 -14.02
C GLY A 86 17.13 14.16 -13.90
N ASP A 87 18.17 13.35 -14.07
CA ASP A 87 18.11 11.88 -13.97
C ASP A 87 17.61 11.41 -12.61
N ARG A 88 17.99 12.14 -11.56
CA ARG A 88 17.50 11.86 -10.21
C ARG A 88 15.99 11.96 -10.11
N GLY A 89 15.38 12.96 -10.76
CA GLY A 89 13.92 13.10 -10.77
C GLY A 89 13.23 11.94 -11.48
N VAL A 90 13.84 11.44 -12.55
CA VAL A 90 13.35 10.27 -13.29
C VAL A 90 13.43 9.02 -12.41
N THR A 91 14.59 8.75 -11.80
CA THR A 91 14.78 7.62 -10.88
C THR A 91 13.79 7.66 -9.73
N LEU A 92 13.62 8.84 -9.11
CA LEU A 92 12.69 9.01 -8.00
C LEU A 92 11.22 8.78 -8.42
N ALA A 93 10.81 9.27 -9.59
CA ALA A 93 9.45 9.08 -10.09
C ALA A 93 9.13 7.60 -10.33
N PHE A 94 10.02 6.84 -10.97
CA PHE A 94 9.84 5.40 -11.13
C PHE A 94 9.87 4.66 -9.80
N THR A 95 10.78 5.01 -8.90
CA THR A 95 10.82 4.42 -7.55
C THR A 95 9.51 4.68 -6.79
N ALA A 96 8.96 5.89 -6.89
CA ALA A 96 7.68 6.23 -6.25
C ALA A 96 6.54 5.37 -6.79
N VAL A 97 6.48 5.12 -8.12
CA VAL A 97 5.47 4.22 -8.71
C VAL A 97 5.68 2.77 -8.27
N VAL A 98 6.92 2.28 -8.24
CA VAL A 98 7.23 0.93 -7.74
C VAL A 98 6.81 0.79 -6.27
N CYS A 99 7.06 1.80 -5.44
CA CYS A 99 6.66 1.81 -4.03
C CYS A 99 5.13 1.91 -3.88
N LEU A 100 4.46 2.74 -4.67
CA LEU A 100 3.01 2.83 -4.72
C LEU A 100 2.37 1.47 -5.01
N VAL A 101 2.85 0.77 -6.03
CA VAL A 101 2.32 -0.54 -6.41
C VAL A 101 2.75 -1.60 -5.39
N GLY A 102 4.05 -1.75 -5.14
CA GLY A 102 4.61 -2.87 -4.36
C GLY A 102 4.36 -2.76 -2.86
N ALA A 103 4.23 -1.55 -2.33
CA ALA A 103 4.01 -1.33 -0.91
C ALA A 103 2.63 -0.76 -0.57
N GLY A 104 2.00 0.01 -1.47
CA GLY A 104 0.68 0.57 -1.25
C GLY A 104 -0.46 -0.35 -1.70
N ILE A 105 -0.36 -0.94 -2.91
CA ILE A 105 -1.49 -1.66 -3.52
C ILE A 105 -1.39 -3.18 -3.32
N VAL A 106 -0.24 -3.78 -3.62
CA VAL A 106 -0.07 -5.25 -3.59
C VAL A 106 -0.33 -5.87 -2.20
N PRO A 107 0.07 -5.28 -1.07
CA PRO A 107 -0.26 -5.85 0.24
C PRO A 107 -1.77 -5.96 0.49
N ASP A 108 -2.56 -5.02 -0.02
CA ASP A 108 -4.01 -5.06 0.11
C ASP A 108 -4.67 -6.07 -0.83
N LEU A 109 -4.09 -6.28 -2.01
CA LEU A 109 -4.51 -7.36 -2.91
C LEU A 109 -4.37 -8.74 -2.24
N VAL A 110 -3.31 -8.94 -1.45
CA VAL A 110 -3.06 -10.20 -0.71
C VAL A 110 -3.89 -10.28 0.57
N VAL A 111 -4.22 -9.13 1.19
CA VAL A 111 -4.93 -9.09 2.48
C VAL A 111 -6.35 -8.53 2.29
N GLY A 112 -7.26 -9.37 1.80
CA GLY A 112 -8.67 -9.05 1.68
C GLY A 112 -9.12 -8.59 0.29
N GLY A 113 -8.19 -8.21 -0.61
CA GLY A 113 -8.50 -7.86 -1.99
C GLY A 113 -8.61 -6.37 -2.27
N ILE A 114 -8.59 -6.03 -3.55
CA ILE A 114 -8.74 -4.69 -4.11
C ILE A 114 -9.58 -4.75 -5.38
N ASN A 115 -10.19 -3.64 -5.76
CA ASN A 115 -10.83 -3.50 -7.08
C ASN A 115 -9.78 -3.11 -8.13
N ALA A 116 -9.06 -4.12 -8.63
CA ALA A 116 -7.80 -3.97 -9.36
C ALA A 116 -7.89 -3.12 -10.63
N PHE A 117 -9.05 -3.08 -11.28
CA PHE A 117 -9.25 -2.44 -12.59
C PHE A 117 -10.33 -1.35 -12.57
N TYR A 118 -10.77 -0.92 -11.39
CA TYR A 118 -11.73 0.16 -11.26
C TYR A 118 -11.21 1.47 -11.90
N PRO A 119 -12.02 2.26 -12.61
CA PRO A 119 -13.45 2.08 -12.91
C PRO A 119 -13.71 1.28 -14.20
N LEU A 120 -12.69 0.77 -14.89
CA LEU A 120 -12.85 0.06 -16.18
C LEU A 120 -13.57 -1.27 -16.02
N HIS A 121 -13.36 -1.94 -14.90
CA HIS A 121 -14.02 -3.19 -14.54
C HIS A 121 -14.23 -3.22 -13.02
N ASP A 122 -15.48 -3.25 -12.61
CA ASP A 122 -15.86 -3.23 -11.19
C ASP A 122 -15.93 -4.65 -10.65
N ALA A 123 -14.77 -5.13 -10.16
CA ALA A 123 -14.64 -6.43 -9.53
C ALA A 123 -13.49 -6.44 -8.53
N PHE A 124 -13.74 -6.96 -7.34
CA PHE A 124 -12.71 -7.18 -6.33
C PHE A 124 -11.96 -8.48 -6.60
N TYR A 125 -10.65 -8.38 -6.56
CA TYR A 125 -9.71 -9.50 -6.71
C TYR A 125 -8.90 -9.67 -5.43
N THR A 126 -8.70 -10.90 -5.02
CA THR A 126 -7.84 -11.28 -3.90
C THR A 126 -6.83 -12.30 -4.38
N VAL A 127 -5.57 -12.13 -4.01
CA VAL A 127 -4.53 -13.15 -4.20
C VAL A 127 -4.32 -13.83 -2.85
N ASP A 128 -5.10 -14.85 -2.62
CA ASP A 128 -5.11 -15.65 -1.39
C ASP A 128 -4.61 -17.06 -1.71
N GLY A 129 -3.69 -17.59 -0.90
CA GLY A 129 -3.19 -18.91 -1.12
C GLY A 129 -1.87 -19.21 -0.42
N ARG A 130 -1.44 -20.46 -0.59
CA ARG A 130 -0.21 -20.99 -0.01
C ARG A 130 0.61 -21.75 -1.06
N LEU A 131 1.91 -21.62 -0.98
CA LEU A 131 2.87 -22.45 -1.71
C LEU A 131 3.75 -23.14 -0.69
N PHE A 132 3.75 -24.46 -0.69
CA PHE A 132 4.60 -25.27 0.19
C PHE A 132 4.99 -26.58 -0.44
N TYR A 133 6.07 -27.16 0.06
CA TYR A 133 6.49 -28.51 -0.31
C TYR A 133 6.04 -29.50 0.77
N SER A 134 5.36 -30.57 0.36
CA SER A 134 4.99 -31.71 1.20
C SER A 134 5.80 -32.94 0.79
N THR A 135 6.30 -33.70 1.75
CA THR A 135 7.02 -34.95 1.47
C THR A 135 6.12 -36.00 0.80
N ASP A 136 4.80 -35.93 1.04
CA ASP A 136 3.83 -36.87 0.50
C ASP A 136 3.20 -36.42 -0.82
N ARG A 137 3.03 -35.10 -1.00
CA ARG A 137 2.30 -34.51 -2.14
C ARG A 137 3.19 -33.70 -3.08
N GLY A 138 4.49 -33.48 -2.73
CA GLY A 138 5.38 -32.63 -3.49
C GLY A 138 5.01 -31.13 -3.34
N TRP A 139 5.20 -30.34 -4.40
CA TRP A 139 4.82 -28.93 -4.44
C TRP A 139 3.29 -28.78 -4.48
N VAL A 140 2.75 -28.05 -3.52
CA VAL A 140 1.32 -27.74 -3.41
C VAL A 140 1.14 -26.25 -3.48
N GLN A 141 0.25 -25.78 -4.37
CA GLN A 141 -0.19 -24.39 -4.47
C GLN A 141 -1.71 -24.31 -4.32
N THR A 142 -2.21 -23.25 -3.71
CA THR A 142 -3.65 -22.98 -3.52
C THR A 142 -4.06 -21.57 -4.00
N PHE A 143 -3.21 -20.89 -4.79
CA PHE A 143 -3.50 -19.57 -5.34
C PHE A 143 -4.52 -19.59 -6.48
N VAL A 144 -4.58 -20.71 -7.19
CA VAL A 144 -5.52 -20.90 -8.29
C VAL A 144 -6.30 -22.17 -7.99
N ASP A 145 -7.59 -22.02 -7.77
CA ASP A 145 -8.54 -23.13 -7.71
C ASP A 145 -9.12 -23.37 -9.10
N LEU A 146 -8.92 -24.58 -9.61
CA LEU A 146 -9.44 -25.01 -10.91
C LEU A 146 -10.67 -25.94 -10.75
N SER A 147 -11.17 -26.10 -9.52
CA SER A 147 -12.38 -26.87 -9.28
C SER A 147 -13.60 -26.16 -9.88
N PRO A 148 -14.51 -26.87 -10.50
CA PRO A 148 -15.74 -26.27 -11.03
C PRO A 148 -16.77 -26.11 -9.90
N ASP A 149 -16.47 -25.30 -8.90
CA ASP A 149 -17.42 -24.93 -7.87
C ASP A 149 -18.39 -23.87 -8.42
N ASP A 150 -19.60 -23.85 -7.88
CA ASP A 150 -20.58 -22.80 -8.21
C ASP A 150 -19.95 -21.42 -7.95
N PRO A 151 -19.86 -20.56 -8.96
CA PRO A 151 -19.17 -19.28 -8.79
C PRO A 151 -19.91 -18.45 -7.73
N GLU A 152 -19.22 -18.15 -6.63
CA GLU A 152 -19.70 -17.14 -5.70
C GLU A 152 -19.95 -15.82 -6.46
N PRO A 153 -20.98 -15.06 -6.09
CA PRO A 153 -21.28 -13.79 -6.77
C PRO A 153 -20.07 -12.88 -6.68
N GLN A 154 -19.63 -12.36 -7.84
CA GLN A 154 -18.51 -11.44 -7.94
C GLN A 154 -18.72 -10.25 -6.99
N ARG A 155 -17.75 -9.96 -6.14
CA ARG A 155 -17.76 -8.77 -5.28
C ARG A 155 -17.53 -7.53 -6.14
N THR A 156 -18.42 -6.55 -6.01
CA THR A 156 -18.37 -5.25 -6.71
C THR A 156 -18.59 -4.12 -5.72
N THR A 157 -18.40 -2.88 -6.12
CA THR A 157 -18.67 -1.70 -5.27
C THR A 157 -20.14 -1.58 -4.86
N SER A 158 -21.06 -2.24 -5.57
CA SER A 158 -22.50 -2.21 -5.26
C SER A 158 -22.94 -3.26 -4.24
N ASN A 159 -22.16 -4.31 -4.01
CA ASN A 159 -22.53 -5.43 -3.13
C ASN A 159 -21.49 -5.76 -2.07
N PHE A 160 -20.36 -5.04 -2.06
CA PHE A 160 -19.28 -5.27 -1.12
C PHE A 160 -18.56 -3.97 -0.79
N ASP A 161 -18.34 -3.73 0.49
CA ASP A 161 -17.51 -2.64 1.01
C ASP A 161 -16.60 -3.13 2.15
N PHE A 162 -15.52 -2.42 2.37
CA PHE A 162 -14.66 -2.66 3.51
C PHE A 162 -15.06 -1.71 4.64
N ARG A 163 -15.36 -2.25 5.81
CA ARG A 163 -15.59 -1.42 7.00
C ARG A 163 -14.39 -0.55 7.29
N THR A 164 -14.62 0.73 7.44
CA THR A 164 -13.63 1.77 7.72
C THR A 164 -13.87 2.41 9.08
N VAL A 165 -12.93 3.24 9.52
CA VAL A 165 -13.10 4.03 10.76
C VAL A 165 -14.18 5.12 10.63
N LEU A 166 -14.67 5.38 9.42
CA LEU A 166 -15.71 6.36 9.13
C LEU A 166 -17.12 5.76 9.23
N ASP A 167 -17.24 4.43 9.28
CA ASP A 167 -18.52 3.75 9.39
C ASP A 167 -19.18 4.11 10.74
N ALA A 168 -20.43 4.56 10.67
CA ALA A 168 -21.16 5.05 11.82
C ALA A 168 -21.80 3.93 12.66
N GLU A 169 -21.76 2.68 12.21
CA GLU A 169 -22.35 1.57 12.95
C GLU A 169 -21.51 1.17 14.16
N PRO A 170 -22.14 0.95 15.32
CA PRO A 170 -21.44 0.47 16.51
C PRO A 170 -20.85 -0.90 16.21
N THR A 171 -19.53 -1.02 16.28
CA THR A 171 -18.84 -2.30 16.23
C THR A 171 -19.22 -3.10 17.46
N LEU A 172 -20.17 -4.00 17.34
CA LEU A 172 -20.40 -5.04 18.33
C LEU A 172 -19.16 -5.93 18.33
N GLY A 173 -18.34 -5.78 19.38
CA GLY A 173 -17.27 -6.69 19.77
C GLY A 173 -16.30 -7.13 18.68
N VAL A 174 -15.04 -7.19 19.00
CA VAL A 174 -14.03 -7.94 18.27
C VAL A 174 -14.50 -9.39 18.13
N GLU A 175 -15.23 -9.71 17.06
CA GLU A 175 -15.41 -11.09 16.70
C GLU A 175 -14.10 -11.59 16.09
N ASP A 176 -13.39 -12.31 16.94
CA ASP A 176 -12.35 -13.25 16.53
C ASP A 176 -12.92 -14.13 15.42
N SER A 177 -12.22 -14.26 14.34
CA SER A 177 -12.59 -15.03 13.15
C SER A 177 -12.79 -16.52 13.49
N GLY A 178 -14.00 -16.84 13.96
CA GLY A 178 -14.43 -18.19 14.24
C GLY A 178 -15.94 -18.22 14.24
N GLY A 179 -16.55 -18.81 13.21
CA GLY A 179 -17.99 -18.84 12.98
C GLY A 179 -18.80 -19.29 14.18
N GLY A 180 -19.85 -18.54 14.46
CA GLY A 180 -20.86 -18.88 15.46
C GLY A 180 -21.98 -17.85 15.45
N SER A 181 -23.15 -18.23 14.96
CA SER A 181 -24.42 -17.51 15.06
C SER A 181 -24.82 -17.36 16.53
N GLY A 182 -24.90 -16.16 17.05
CA GLY A 182 -25.36 -15.84 18.42
C GLY A 182 -26.38 -14.71 18.42
N GLU A 183 -27.52 -14.98 19.05
CA GLU A 183 -28.75 -14.19 19.11
C GLU A 183 -28.58 -12.81 19.77
N ALA A 184 -29.39 -11.87 19.27
CA ALA A 184 -29.54 -10.51 19.78
C ALA A 184 -30.19 -10.51 21.18
N GLY A 185 -29.41 -10.10 22.21
CA GLY A 185 -29.92 -9.78 23.54
C GLY A 185 -30.01 -8.27 23.73
N GLY A 186 -31.23 -7.74 23.84
CA GLY A 186 -31.51 -6.33 24.09
C GLY A 186 -31.11 -5.87 25.48
N GLY A 187 -30.33 -4.81 25.59
CA GLY A 187 -30.02 -4.07 26.80
C GLY A 187 -29.74 -2.62 26.45
N GLY A 188 -30.67 -1.72 26.78
CA GLY A 188 -30.57 -0.28 26.53
C GLY A 188 -29.54 0.41 27.43
N GLY A 189 -28.31 0.44 27.02
CA GLY A 189 -27.27 1.32 27.52
C GLY A 189 -26.73 2.16 26.37
N SER A 190 -26.38 3.42 26.61
CA SER A 190 -25.73 4.28 25.62
C SER A 190 -24.49 3.57 25.05
N GLN A 191 -24.62 2.96 23.88
CA GLN A 191 -23.53 2.26 23.21
C GLN A 191 -22.46 3.28 22.82
N ARG A 192 -21.33 3.23 23.54
CA ARG A 192 -20.13 3.94 23.12
C ARG A 192 -19.65 3.32 21.82
N VAL A 193 -19.65 4.11 20.75
CA VAL A 193 -19.03 3.72 19.48
C VAL A 193 -17.51 3.73 19.67
N GLU A 194 -16.91 2.55 19.74
CA GLU A 194 -15.45 2.42 19.76
C GLU A 194 -14.92 2.52 18.32
N ARG A 195 -14.03 3.48 18.08
CA ARG A 195 -13.34 3.64 16.80
C ARG A 195 -11.93 3.10 16.92
N LEU A 196 -11.62 2.04 16.18
CA LEU A 196 -10.31 1.42 16.17
C LEU A 196 -9.46 2.01 15.01
N PHE A 197 -8.27 2.50 15.37
CA PHE A 197 -7.26 2.95 14.40
C PHE A 197 -6.12 1.92 14.35
N PRO A 198 -6.16 0.94 13.43
CA PRO A 198 -5.19 -0.12 13.40
C PRO A 198 -3.82 0.41 12.98
N VAL A 199 -2.81 0.19 13.80
CA VAL A 199 -1.39 0.50 13.48
C VAL A 199 -0.71 -0.74 12.92
N ALA A 200 -0.76 -1.87 13.63
CA ALA A 200 -0.26 -3.15 13.18
C ALA A 200 -1.05 -4.28 13.85
N MET A 201 -1.78 -5.04 13.04
CA MET A 201 -2.68 -6.10 13.54
C MET A 201 -1.97 -7.45 13.77
N THR A 202 -0.70 -7.57 13.40
CA THR A 202 0.13 -8.78 13.63
C THR A 202 1.54 -8.40 14.05
N GLY A 203 2.20 -9.26 14.82
CA GLY A 203 3.57 -9.03 15.30
C GLY A 203 4.57 -8.84 14.14
N PHE A 204 4.41 -9.58 13.03
CA PHE A 204 5.26 -9.40 11.86
C PHE A 204 5.13 -7.99 11.25
N ARG A 205 3.92 -7.46 11.14
CA ARG A 205 3.69 -6.09 10.66
C ARG A 205 4.24 -5.05 11.63
N ALA A 206 4.12 -5.28 12.95
CA ALA A 206 4.70 -4.40 13.95
C ALA A 206 6.23 -4.28 13.81
N TRP A 207 6.93 -5.35 13.43
CA TRP A 207 8.37 -5.33 13.19
C TRP A 207 8.80 -4.47 12.01
N LEU A 208 7.96 -4.28 11.00
CA LEU A 208 8.28 -3.41 9.86
C LEU A 208 8.50 -1.96 10.28
N LEU A 209 7.80 -1.48 11.30
CA LEU A 209 7.92 -0.10 11.78
C LEU A 209 9.32 0.23 12.30
N PRO A 210 9.87 -0.47 13.34
CA PRO A 210 11.20 -0.19 13.82
C PRO A 210 12.29 -0.51 12.80
N LEU A 211 12.12 -1.53 11.96
CA LEU A 211 13.04 -1.85 10.88
C LEU A 211 13.13 -0.71 9.86
N ALA A 212 11.99 -0.22 9.39
CA ALA A 212 11.94 0.89 8.44
C ALA A 212 12.52 2.17 9.04
N ALA A 213 12.20 2.48 10.30
CA ALA A 213 12.78 3.63 11.01
C ALA A 213 14.30 3.53 11.14
N PHE A 214 14.82 2.35 11.48
CA PHE A 214 16.27 2.11 11.59
C PHE A 214 16.98 2.25 10.23
N VAL A 215 16.47 1.58 9.17
CA VAL A 215 17.08 1.65 7.84
C VAL A 215 17.02 3.07 7.28
N THR A 216 15.86 3.71 7.37
CA THR A 216 15.69 5.10 6.90
C THR A 216 16.58 6.06 7.68
N GLY A 217 16.63 5.95 9.00
CA GLY A 217 17.46 6.78 9.87
C GLY A 217 18.95 6.63 9.57
N THR A 218 19.45 5.42 9.41
CA THR A 218 20.87 5.16 9.08
C THR A 218 21.23 5.66 7.70
N ARG A 219 20.35 5.52 6.71
CA ARG A 219 20.56 6.04 5.35
C ARG A 219 20.61 7.57 5.35
N LEU A 220 19.66 8.24 5.99
CA LEU A 220 19.63 9.69 6.09
C LEU A 220 20.85 10.25 6.85
N TRP A 221 21.28 9.58 7.92
CA TRP A 221 22.45 9.96 8.66
C TRP A 221 23.74 9.86 7.81
N ARG A 222 23.89 8.76 7.03
CA ARG A 222 25.01 8.60 6.08
C ARG A 222 24.99 9.68 5.01
N ALA A 223 23.82 9.96 4.41
CA ALA A 223 23.68 11.01 3.40
C ALA A 223 24.10 12.40 3.94
N ARG A 224 23.70 12.74 5.17
CA ARG A 224 24.11 13.99 5.82
C ARG A 224 25.61 14.05 6.09
N ARG A 225 26.22 12.95 6.53
CA ARG A 225 27.68 12.91 6.77
C ARG A 225 28.47 13.11 5.49
N SER A 226 28.08 12.48 4.39
CA SER A 226 28.74 12.64 3.09
C SER A 226 28.63 14.07 2.58
N ALA A 227 27.50 14.73 2.77
CA ALA A 227 27.30 16.13 2.39
C ALA A 227 28.23 17.07 3.20
N ASN A 228 28.36 16.87 4.51
CA ASN A 228 29.22 17.68 5.38
C ASN A 228 30.71 17.46 5.09
N ALA A 229 31.14 16.23 4.80
CA ALA A 229 32.55 15.93 4.47
C ALA A 229 32.97 16.58 3.14
N GLY A 230 32.04 16.76 2.20
CA GLY A 230 32.33 17.49 0.94
C GLY A 230 32.51 19.00 1.13
N VAL A 231 31.88 19.61 2.13
CA VAL A 231 31.99 21.03 2.43
C VAL A 231 33.34 21.34 3.10
N ASP A 232 33.79 20.50 4.06
CA ASP A 232 35.06 20.68 4.78
C ASP A 232 36.29 20.44 3.90
N GLY A 233 36.17 19.68 2.80
CA GLY A 233 37.26 19.43 1.85
C GLY A 233 37.47 20.56 0.84
N GLY A 234 36.46 21.38 0.57
CA GLY A 234 36.52 22.50 -0.39
C GLY A 234 37.24 23.77 0.13
N ASP A 235 37.31 23.95 1.45
CA ASP A 235 37.96 25.13 2.06
C ASP A 235 39.48 24.97 2.29
N ARG A 236 40.07 23.85 1.90
CA ARG A 236 41.50 23.57 2.09
C ARG A 236 42.31 23.48 0.80
N ALA A 237 41.74 23.83 -0.34
CA ALA A 237 42.40 23.93 -1.63
C ALA A 237 42.42 25.39 -2.12
#